data_68a5647ec9ffa696a8398a29f0c33c16
#
_entry.id   68a5647ec9ffa696a8398a29f0c33c16
#
_cell.length_a   1.000
_cell.length_b   1.000
_cell.length_c   1.000
_cell.angle_alpha   90.00
_cell.angle_beta   90.00
_cell.angle_gamma   90.00
#
_symmetry.space_group_name_H-M   'P 1'
#
loop_
_entity.id
_entity.type
_entity.pdbx_description
1 polymer ?
#
loop_
_entity_poly.entity_id
_entity_poly.type
_entity_poly.pdbx_seq_one_letter_code
_entity_poly.pdbx_strand_id
1 'polypeptide(L)'
;MNRIPSRFPACLSALLLTLLAACASAPSPAPAPAPSLEQEPPIVFVHGNGDTAALWMTTIWRFETNGWPRERLFAVDLPYPSARADDTKPQAGRSSAAENSEHLAAEVKRVLGLTHAPKVVLVGNSRGGNAIRYYLRDLGGASVVSHAILGGATNHGVVKSAEFLPNSEFNGDSAFMRALNSPQGPNGLEVTPGVAFLTVRSDHNDKFAQPEGRWLGKPQMQTHIGFDAPALKGAKNVVLDGVDHRETSYGPRAFAEDWQFLTGAPPRTVGVAPEKRIVLDGRITGYLGNDPTNLPLPGATLEIYETWSQTGERVGAPVHTKKVGEDGEWGPFKAKAGMHYEFVISAPGYAITHIYRSPFPRSTSILHMRPVRIAQADRDASSVVTMTRPRGYFGLGRDTMSLDGKPPAGITADVPGLSVAKVKLHEDAPRSVVAEFNGERIVARSWPLKENHAVLAEFHY
;
A
#
# COMPACT_ATOMS: atom_id res chain seq x y z
N MET A 1 99.18 -20.03 20.76
CA MET A 1 99.83 -21.16 21.47
C MET A 1 98.78 -22.00 22.13
N ASN A 2 98.79 -23.28 21.78
CA ASN A 2 98.24 -24.44 22.46
C ASN A 2 96.72 -24.58 22.65
N ARG A 3 96.14 -25.39 21.77
CA ARG A 3 95.88 -26.88 21.80
C ARG A 3 94.77 -27.31 22.78
N ILE A 4 93.66 -27.67 22.26
CA ILE A 4 92.83 -28.86 22.35
C ILE A 4 93.21 -29.91 23.45
N PRO A 5 92.30 -30.69 24.14
CA PRO A 5 91.28 -31.54 23.44
C PRO A 5 89.89 -31.76 24.19
N SER A 6 88.91 -32.04 23.40
CA SER A 6 87.94 -33.18 23.35
C SER A 6 87.60 -33.95 24.63
N ARG A 7 86.29 -34.16 24.86
CA ARG A 7 85.67 -35.50 25.08
C ARG A 7 84.16 -35.36 25.18
N PHE A 8 83.50 -36.08 24.30
CA PHE A 8 82.13 -36.54 24.48
C PHE A 8 82.02 -37.58 25.61
N PRO A 9 80.85 -37.71 26.28
CA PRO A 9 79.93 -38.82 25.87
C PRO A 9 78.42 -38.55 25.96
N ALA A 10 77.75 -39.12 25.01
CA ALA A 10 76.66 -40.08 25.07
C ALA A 10 75.32 -39.70 25.70
N CYS A 11 74.36 -39.61 24.80
CA CYS A 11 73.01 -40.19 24.80
C CYS A 11 72.23 -40.23 26.13
N LEU A 12 71.12 -39.47 26.15
CA LEU A 12 69.83 -40.00 26.63
C LEU A 12 68.73 -39.34 25.86
N SER A 13 68.11 -40.13 24.94
CA SER A 13 66.91 -39.74 24.16
C SER A 13 65.72 -39.79 25.09
N ALA A 14 65.17 -38.66 25.43
CA ALA A 14 63.83 -38.56 26.04
C ALA A 14 62.77 -38.30 24.95
N LEU A 15 62.00 -39.36 24.65
CA LEU A 15 60.88 -39.31 23.73
C LEU A 15 59.73 -38.54 24.37
N LEU A 16 59.53 -37.27 23.99
CA LEU A 16 58.35 -36.52 24.39
C LEU A 16 57.21 -36.82 23.36
N LEU A 17 56.31 -37.70 23.75
CA LEU A 17 55.03 -37.91 23.05
C LEU A 17 54.16 -36.67 23.31
N THR A 18 54.06 -35.75 22.33
CA THR A 18 53.04 -34.71 22.29
C THR A 18 51.74 -35.33 21.87
N LEU A 19 50.80 -35.52 22.80
CA LEU A 19 49.39 -35.80 22.55
C LEU A 19 48.78 -34.53 21.91
N LEU A 20 48.64 -34.51 20.58
CA LEU A 20 47.74 -33.61 19.87
C LEU A 20 46.31 -34.06 20.12
N ALA A 21 45.65 -33.49 21.11
CA ALA A 21 44.20 -33.56 21.26
C ALA A 21 43.58 -32.82 20.09
N ALA A 22 43.16 -33.53 19.04
CA ALA A 22 42.31 -33.02 17.96
C ALA A 22 40.93 -32.73 18.59
N CYS A 23 40.68 -31.45 18.91
CA CYS A 23 39.32 -30.96 19.14
C CYS A 23 38.56 -31.11 17.80
N ALA A 24 37.94 -32.23 17.57
CA ALA A 24 36.92 -32.36 16.55
C ALA A 24 35.73 -31.47 16.95
N SER A 25 35.65 -30.25 16.36
CA SER A 25 34.48 -29.42 16.46
C SER A 25 33.30 -30.23 15.89
N ALA A 26 32.35 -30.58 16.73
CA ALA A 26 31.11 -31.15 16.27
C ALA A 26 30.50 -30.20 15.21
N PRO A 27 30.02 -30.67 14.05
CA PRO A 27 29.37 -29.81 13.10
C PRO A 27 28.18 -29.12 13.80
N SER A 28 28.15 -27.78 13.71
CA SER A 28 26.97 -27.03 14.16
C SER A 28 25.72 -27.68 13.59
N PRO A 29 24.67 -27.91 14.39
CA PRO A 29 23.42 -28.44 13.86
C PRO A 29 22.98 -27.53 12.71
N ALA A 30 22.64 -28.14 11.59
CA ALA A 30 22.07 -27.43 10.46
C ALA A 30 20.89 -26.58 10.97
N PRO A 31 20.77 -25.30 10.56
CA PRO A 31 19.62 -24.50 10.95
C PRO A 31 18.36 -25.27 10.64
N ALA A 32 17.44 -25.35 11.61
CA ALA A 32 16.14 -25.96 11.41
C ALA A 32 15.52 -25.40 10.12
N PRO A 33 14.92 -26.24 9.26
CA PRO A 33 14.24 -25.75 8.08
C PRO A 33 13.25 -24.67 8.52
N ALA A 34 13.27 -23.51 7.83
CA ALA A 34 12.31 -22.45 8.08
C ALA A 34 10.89 -23.08 8.01
N PRO A 35 9.99 -22.73 8.93
CA PRO A 35 8.64 -23.26 8.92
C PRO A 35 8.02 -23.06 7.53
N SER A 36 7.36 -24.08 7.02
CA SER A 36 6.67 -24.02 5.73
C SER A 36 5.57 -22.97 5.81
N LEU A 37 5.72 -21.87 5.07
CA LEU A 37 4.73 -20.77 5.01
C LEU A 37 3.41 -21.22 4.34
N GLU A 38 3.35 -22.43 3.79
CA GLU A 38 2.13 -23.02 3.19
C GLU A 38 0.98 -23.18 4.18
N GLN A 39 1.28 -23.25 5.47
CA GLN A 39 0.29 -23.34 6.56
C GLN A 39 -0.04 -22.01 7.22
N GLU A 40 0.64 -20.93 6.84
CA GLU A 40 0.37 -19.62 7.40
C GLU A 40 -1.07 -19.15 7.10
N PRO A 41 -1.71 -18.42 8.03
CA PRO A 41 -3.08 -17.97 7.82
C PRO A 41 -3.17 -17.05 6.59
N PRO A 42 -4.29 -17.09 5.85
CA PRO A 42 -4.51 -16.13 4.77
C PRO A 42 -4.60 -14.71 5.32
N ILE A 43 -4.06 -13.76 4.54
CA ILE A 43 -4.11 -12.33 4.87
C ILE A 43 -5.17 -11.66 4.03
N VAL A 44 -6.05 -10.89 4.68
CA VAL A 44 -7.05 -10.05 4.03
C VAL A 44 -6.67 -8.59 4.24
N PHE A 45 -6.37 -7.90 3.14
CA PHE A 45 -5.96 -6.49 3.12
C PHE A 45 -7.16 -5.59 2.86
N VAL A 46 -7.35 -4.58 3.71
CA VAL A 46 -8.50 -3.66 3.70
C VAL A 46 -8.01 -2.23 3.47
N HIS A 47 -8.38 -1.64 2.34
CA HIS A 47 -7.96 -0.29 1.96
C HIS A 47 -8.65 0.83 2.75
N GLY A 48 -8.14 2.06 2.64
CA GLY A 48 -8.64 3.25 3.27
C GLY A 48 -9.78 3.96 2.53
N ASN A 49 -10.07 5.19 2.99
CA ASN A 49 -11.14 6.03 2.45
C ASN A 49 -10.89 6.47 1.01
N GLY A 50 -11.83 6.18 0.10
CA GLY A 50 -11.75 6.53 -1.31
C GLY A 50 -10.78 5.68 -2.13
N ASP A 51 -10.16 4.67 -1.53
CA ASP A 51 -9.12 3.82 -2.10
C ASP A 51 -9.69 2.52 -2.74
N THR A 52 -8.80 1.63 -3.17
CA THR A 52 -9.11 0.36 -3.84
C THR A 52 -8.10 -0.71 -3.40
N ALA A 53 -8.41 -1.97 -3.65
CA ALA A 53 -7.51 -3.10 -3.44
C ALA A 53 -6.13 -2.92 -4.12
N ALA A 54 -6.07 -2.19 -5.24
CA ALA A 54 -4.83 -1.95 -5.99
C ALA A 54 -3.71 -1.30 -5.16
N LEU A 55 -4.03 -0.61 -4.07
CA LEU A 55 -3.02 0.02 -3.22
C LEU A 55 -2.14 -1.03 -2.52
N TRP A 56 -2.65 -2.23 -2.29
CA TRP A 56 -1.92 -3.32 -1.66
C TRP A 56 -0.94 -4.06 -2.58
N MET A 57 -0.92 -3.74 -3.87
CA MET A 57 -0.13 -4.45 -4.87
C MET A 57 1.34 -4.63 -4.47
N THR A 58 2.02 -3.55 -4.06
CA THR A 58 3.44 -3.61 -3.68
C THR A 58 3.67 -4.32 -2.34
N THR A 59 2.73 -4.24 -1.41
CA THR A 59 2.77 -4.97 -0.14
C THR A 59 2.63 -6.47 -0.39
N ILE A 60 1.67 -6.89 -1.22
CA ILE A 60 1.49 -8.28 -1.65
C ILE A 60 2.76 -8.80 -2.33
N TRP A 61 3.37 -8.04 -3.25
CA TRP A 61 4.64 -8.42 -3.88
C TRP A 61 5.78 -8.63 -2.87
N ARG A 62 5.82 -7.86 -1.77
CA ARG A 62 6.81 -8.05 -0.69
C ARG A 62 6.55 -9.33 0.10
N PHE A 63 5.28 -9.64 0.42
CA PHE A 63 4.92 -10.90 1.05
C PHE A 63 5.30 -12.10 0.19
N GLU A 64 4.95 -12.10 -1.10
CA GLU A 64 5.35 -13.13 -2.07
C GLU A 64 6.87 -13.25 -2.21
N THR A 65 7.59 -12.13 -2.26
CA THR A 65 9.06 -12.12 -2.34
C THR A 65 9.70 -12.80 -1.15
N ASN A 66 9.07 -12.72 0.01
CA ASN A 66 9.55 -13.38 1.23
C ASN A 66 9.00 -14.79 1.41
N GLY A 67 8.18 -15.30 0.47
CA GLY A 67 7.73 -16.68 0.42
C GLY A 67 6.30 -16.93 0.89
N TRP A 68 5.54 -15.88 1.24
CA TRP A 68 4.10 -16.06 1.54
C TRP A 68 3.37 -16.50 0.28
N PRO A 69 2.55 -17.59 0.33
CA PRO A 69 1.85 -18.09 -0.85
C PRO A 69 0.86 -17.05 -1.41
N ARG A 70 0.90 -16.84 -2.73
CA ARG A 70 0.03 -15.88 -3.43
C ARG A 70 -1.45 -16.16 -3.22
N GLU A 71 -1.83 -17.41 -3.20
CA GLU A 71 -3.20 -17.89 -2.97
C GLU A 71 -3.72 -17.68 -1.54
N ARG A 72 -2.87 -17.16 -0.66
CA ARG A 72 -3.21 -16.77 0.71
C ARG A 72 -3.19 -15.24 0.94
N LEU A 73 -3.07 -14.45 -0.13
CA LEU A 73 -3.04 -12.99 -0.08
C LEU A 73 -4.25 -12.41 -0.81
N PHE A 74 -5.17 -11.80 -0.08
CA PHE A 74 -6.45 -11.31 -0.59
C PHE A 74 -6.58 -9.81 -0.28
N ALA A 75 -6.81 -8.98 -1.30
CA ALA A 75 -7.14 -7.58 -1.11
C ALA A 75 -8.62 -7.35 -1.44
N VAL A 76 -9.32 -6.68 -0.53
CA VAL A 76 -10.76 -6.43 -0.64
C VAL A 76 -11.02 -5.12 -1.35
N ASP A 77 -11.98 -5.10 -2.28
CA ASP A 77 -12.57 -3.88 -2.80
C ASP A 77 -13.90 -3.59 -2.09
N LEU A 78 -13.90 -2.57 -1.25
CA LEU A 78 -15.14 -2.06 -0.66
C LEU A 78 -15.91 -1.31 -1.76
N PRO A 79 -17.17 -1.67 -2.10
CA PRO A 79 -17.87 -1.14 -3.27
C PRO A 79 -17.99 0.39 -3.30
N TYR A 80 -18.26 0.99 -2.14
CA TYR A 80 -18.35 2.44 -1.94
C TYR A 80 -17.29 2.88 -0.94
N PRO A 81 -16.05 3.14 -1.41
CA PRO A 81 -14.91 3.36 -0.52
C PRO A 81 -14.94 4.68 0.24
N SER A 82 -15.71 5.67 -0.23
CA SER A 82 -15.83 6.97 0.42
C SER A 82 -16.77 6.91 1.63
N ALA A 83 -16.33 7.49 2.76
CA ALA A 83 -17.14 7.59 3.97
C ALA A 83 -18.26 8.61 3.82
N ARG A 84 -19.36 8.39 4.52
CA ARG A 84 -20.41 9.40 4.72
C ARG A 84 -19.91 10.53 5.62
N ALA A 85 -20.43 11.71 5.40
CA ALA A 85 -20.22 12.82 6.32
C ALA A 85 -21.09 12.66 7.60
N ASP A 86 -22.21 11.95 7.49
CA ASP A 86 -23.12 11.59 8.57
C ASP A 86 -23.55 10.13 8.39
N ASP A 87 -23.03 9.24 9.23
CA ASP A 87 -23.26 7.79 9.14
C ASP A 87 -24.71 7.41 9.45
N THR A 88 -25.48 8.31 10.08
CA THR A 88 -26.91 8.10 10.37
C THR A 88 -27.83 8.30 9.16
N LYS A 89 -27.27 8.84 8.04
CA LYS A 89 -28.05 9.16 6.84
C LYS A 89 -27.48 8.44 5.62
N PRO A 90 -28.32 7.73 4.83
CA PRO A 90 -27.87 7.19 3.56
C PRO A 90 -27.36 8.29 2.63
N GLN A 91 -26.23 8.01 1.94
CA GLN A 91 -25.63 8.89 0.96
C GLN A 91 -25.19 8.06 -0.25
N ALA A 92 -25.70 8.39 -1.44
CA ALA A 92 -25.37 7.66 -2.67
C ALA A 92 -23.86 7.69 -2.95
N GLY A 93 -23.28 6.54 -3.31
CA GLY A 93 -21.85 6.41 -3.62
C GLY A 93 -20.94 6.38 -2.39
N ARG A 94 -21.49 6.38 -1.17
CA ARG A 94 -20.75 6.37 0.09
C ARG A 94 -21.27 5.31 1.04
N SER A 95 -20.44 4.89 1.95
CA SER A 95 -20.77 3.86 2.95
C SER A 95 -20.47 4.34 4.37
N SER A 96 -21.18 3.78 5.35
CA SER A 96 -20.82 3.86 6.75
C SER A 96 -19.70 2.86 7.10
N ALA A 97 -19.06 3.01 8.27
CA ALA A 97 -18.12 2.04 8.77
C ALA A 97 -18.76 0.66 9.01
N ALA A 98 -20.02 0.62 9.46
CA ALA A 98 -20.77 -0.62 9.64
C ALA A 98 -20.97 -1.39 8.33
N GLU A 99 -21.43 -0.72 7.27
CA GLU A 99 -21.60 -1.33 5.94
C GLU A 99 -20.28 -1.88 5.37
N ASN A 100 -19.18 -1.17 5.57
CA ASN A 100 -17.85 -1.67 5.19
C ASN A 100 -17.44 -2.91 5.98
N SER A 101 -17.80 -2.96 7.26
CA SER A 101 -17.47 -4.09 8.12
C SER A 101 -18.31 -5.32 7.79
N GLU A 102 -19.58 -5.14 7.40
CA GLU A 102 -20.43 -6.22 6.90
C GLU A 102 -19.87 -6.80 5.58
N HIS A 103 -19.41 -5.95 4.68
CA HIS A 103 -18.74 -6.40 3.46
C HIS A 103 -17.46 -7.16 3.77
N LEU A 104 -16.64 -6.65 4.71
CA LEU A 104 -15.44 -7.35 5.18
C LEU A 104 -15.77 -8.71 5.79
N ALA A 105 -16.83 -8.82 6.60
CA ALA A 105 -17.28 -10.08 7.17
C ALA A 105 -17.62 -11.12 6.10
N ALA A 106 -18.30 -10.71 5.02
CA ALA A 106 -18.61 -11.56 3.88
C ALA A 106 -17.33 -12.03 3.17
N GLU A 107 -16.36 -11.13 2.97
CA GLU A 107 -15.07 -11.45 2.35
C GLU A 107 -14.22 -12.40 3.21
N VAL A 108 -14.16 -12.18 4.52
CA VAL A 108 -13.47 -13.10 5.44
C VAL A 108 -14.09 -14.49 5.37
N LYS A 109 -15.42 -14.59 5.39
CA LYS A 109 -16.12 -15.87 5.23
C LYS A 109 -15.77 -16.56 3.90
N ARG A 110 -15.73 -15.80 2.80
CA ARG A 110 -15.33 -16.30 1.47
C ARG A 110 -13.89 -16.83 1.49
N VAL A 111 -12.93 -16.08 2.06
CA VAL A 111 -11.52 -16.46 2.15
C VAL A 111 -11.34 -17.72 3.00
N LEU A 112 -11.99 -17.83 4.14
CA LEU A 112 -11.96 -19.03 4.97
C LEU A 112 -12.50 -20.26 4.22
N GLY A 113 -13.59 -20.08 3.45
CA GLY A 113 -14.15 -21.15 2.61
C GLY A 113 -13.21 -21.60 1.50
N LEU A 114 -12.47 -20.69 0.87
CA LEU A 114 -11.52 -20.99 -0.20
C LEU A 114 -10.24 -21.65 0.31
N THR A 115 -9.75 -21.20 1.45
CA THR A 115 -8.43 -21.61 1.97
C THR A 115 -8.51 -22.76 2.98
N HIS A 116 -9.72 -23.07 3.47
CA HIS A 116 -9.96 -23.99 4.57
C HIS A 116 -9.14 -23.68 5.83
N ALA A 117 -8.69 -22.44 5.97
CA ALA A 117 -7.95 -21.99 7.14
C ALA A 117 -8.90 -21.77 8.33
N PRO A 118 -8.48 -22.06 9.57
CA PRO A 118 -9.31 -21.81 10.75
C PRO A 118 -9.42 -20.32 11.10
N LYS A 119 -8.44 -19.51 10.70
CA LYS A 119 -8.38 -18.08 10.98
C LYS A 119 -7.69 -17.31 9.85
N VAL A 120 -7.98 -16.02 9.76
CA VAL A 120 -7.30 -15.06 8.88
C VAL A 120 -6.48 -14.05 9.69
N VAL A 121 -5.57 -13.37 9.00
CA VAL A 121 -4.96 -12.10 9.42
C VAL A 121 -5.69 -10.97 8.71
N LEU A 122 -5.96 -9.87 9.40
CA LEU A 122 -6.50 -8.65 8.81
C LEU A 122 -5.44 -7.54 8.83
N VAL A 123 -5.22 -6.89 7.69
CA VAL A 123 -4.30 -5.76 7.55
C VAL A 123 -5.07 -4.59 6.96
N GLY A 124 -5.17 -3.48 7.68
CA GLY A 124 -5.98 -2.33 7.27
C GLY A 124 -5.20 -1.03 7.24
N ASN A 125 -5.51 -0.20 6.23
CA ASN A 125 -5.05 1.18 6.18
C ASN A 125 -6.17 2.14 6.57
N SER A 126 -5.85 3.16 7.40
CA SER A 126 -6.75 4.28 7.64
C SER A 126 -8.16 3.83 8.08
N ARG A 127 -9.21 4.22 7.33
CA ARG A 127 -10.60 3.78 7.48
C ARG A 127 -10.78 2.26 7.50
N GLY A 128 -9.94 1.52 6.76
CA GLY A 128 -9.94 0.06 6.79
C GLY A 128 -9.68 -0.50 8.20
N GLY A 129 -8.91 0.22 9.01
CA GLY A 129 -8.71 -0.10 10.42
C GLY A 129 -9.99 0.02 11.25
N ASN A 130 -10.84 1.04 11.01
CA ASN A 130 -12.12 1.18 11.67
C ASN A 130 -13.06 0.02 11.31
N ALA A 131 -13.10 -0.36 10.03
CA ALA A 131 -13.89 -1.51 9.57
C ALA A 131 -13.43 -2.82 10.22
N ILE A 132 -12.12 -3.05 10.33
CA ILE A 132 -11.55 -4.22 11.01
C ILE A 132 -11.95 -4.23 12.48
N ARG A 133 -11.78 -3.13 13.19
CA ARG A 133 -12.11 -3.04 14.62
C ARG A 133 -13.58 -3.28 14.89
N TYR A 134 -14.47 -2.70 14.09
CA TYR A 134 -15.91 -2.91 14.22
C TYR A 134 -16.27 -4.38 13.89
N TYR A 135 -15.71 -4.97 12.86
CA TYR A 135 -15.91 -6.39 12.55
C TYR A 135 -15.51 -7.31 13.72
N LEU A 136 -14.34 -7.07 14.30
CA LEU A 136 -13.83 -7.87 15.41
C LEU A 136 -14.69 -7.76 16.66
N ARG A 137 -15.18 -6.56 16.94
CA ARG A 137 -15.90 -6.23 18.17
C ARG A 137 -17.38 -6.58 18.11
N ASP A 138 -18.04 -6.16 17.01
CA ASP A 138 -19.52 -6.11 16.95
C ASP A 138 -20.12 -7.17 16.00
N LEU A 139 -19.32 -7.74 15.08
CA LEU A 139 -19.77 -8.73 14.09
C LEU A 139 -19.18 -10.13 14.30
N GLY A 140 -18.59 -10.41 15.46
CA GLY A 140 -18.11 -11.74 15.84
C GLY A 140 -16.79 -12.18 15.18
N GLY A 141 -16.06 -11.27 14.54
CA GLY A 141 -14.79 -11.56 13.84
C GLY A 141 -13.69 -12.13 14.72
N ALA A 142 -13.72 -11.86 16.05
CA ALA A 142 -12.71 -12.34 16.99
C ALA A 142 -12.51 -13.87 16.99
N SER A 143 -13.54 -14.64 16.66
CA SER A 143 -13.47 -16.11 16.63
C SER A 143 -12.64 -16.66 15.46
N VAL A 144 -12.56 -15.92 14.35
CA VAL A 144 -11.94 -16.33 13.08
C VAL A 144 -10.76 -15.47 12.65
N VAL A 145 -10.33 -14.52 13.48
CA VAL A 145 -9.16 -13.67 13.23
C VAL A 145 -8.07 -13.95 14.25
N SER A 146 -6.83 -14.07 13.81
CA SER A 146 -5.67 -14.27 14.69
C SER A 146 -4.93 -12.98 15.00
N HIS A 147 -4.76 -12.12 13.98
CA HIS A 147 -4.00 -10.87 14.06
C HIS A 147 -4.74 -9.75 13.33
N ALA A 148 -4.65 -8.54 13.86
CA ALA A 148 -5.13 -7.32 13.24
C ALA A 148 -3.97 -6.30 13.20
N ILE A 149 -3.60 -5.87 12.01
CA ILE A 149 -2.54 -4.88 11.74
C ILE A 149 -3.20 -3.62 11.19
N LEU A 150 -2.96 -2.49 11.82
CA LEU A 150 -3.63 -1.23 11.53
C LEU A 150 -2.60 -0.14 11.22
N GLY A 151 -2.42 0.19 9.94
CA GLY A 151 -1.50 1.24 9.51
C GLY A 151 -2.22 2.59 9.31
N GLY A 152 -1.77 3.65 9.98
CA GLY A 152 -2.36 4.99 9.90
C GLY A 152 -3.86 5.01 10.21
N ALA A 153 -4.36 4.01 10.96
CA ALA A 153 -5.78 3.91 11.25
C ALA A 153 -6.25 5.08 12.10
N THR A 154 -7.43 5.61 11.76
CA THR A 154 -8.04 6.75 12.46
C THR A 154 -8.71 6.31 13.75
N ASN A 155 -7.97 5.59 14.60
CA ASN A 155 -8.47 4.88 15.77
C ASN A 155 -9.21 5.77 16.79
N HIS A 156 -8.82 7.05 16.88
CA HIS A 156 -9.50 8.03 17.74
C HIS A 156 -10.12 9.19 16.93
N GLY A 157 -10.35 8.95 15.61
CA GLY A 157 -10.81 9.97 14.66
C GLY A 157 -9.68 10.82 14.09
N VAL A 158 -10.08 11.79 13.28
CA VAL A 158 -9.19 12.84 12.70
C VAL A 158 -9.51 14.23 13.27
N VAL A 159 -10.61 14.31 14.03
CA VAL A 159 -11.10 15.49 14.73
C VAL A 159 -11.95 15.07 15.92
N LYS A 160 -11.99 15.89 16.97
CA LYS A 160 -12.99 15.86 18.04
C LYS A 160 -13.73 17.19 18.04
N SER A 161 -15.00 17.18 17.63
CA SER A 161 -15.78 18.40 17.46
C SER A 161 -17.29 18.12 17.55
N ALA A 162 -18.02 18.93 18.28
CA ALA A 162 -19.46 18.84 18.31
C ALA A 162 -20.12 19.38 17.03
N GLU A 163 -19.43 20.25 16.29
CA GLU A 163 -19.99 20.99 15.16
C GLU A 163 -19.53 20.43 13.79
N PHE A 164 -18.30 19.92 13.72
CA PHE A 164 -17.72 19.44 12.47
C PHE A 164 -17.78 17.91 12.40
N LEU A 165 -18.50 17.38 11.42
CA LEU A 165 -18.71 15.94 11.21
C LEU A 165 -19.22 15.16 12.45
N PRO A 166 -20.24 15.64 13.19
CA PRO A 166 -20.60 15.13 14.51
C PRO A 166 -21.00 13.64 14.50
N ASN A 167 -21.54 13.13 13.38
CA ASN A 167 -21.97 11.74 13.24
C ASN A 167 -21.08 10.90 12.33
N SER A 168 -19.88 11.41 11.98
CA SER A 168 -18.95 10.68 11.11
C SER A 168 -18.07 9.73 11.91
N GLU A 169 -17.70 8.61 11.29
CA GLU A 169 -16.67 7.70 11.82
C GLU A 169 -15.29 8.37 11.99
N PHE A 170 -15.07 9.55 11.41
CA PHE A 170 -13.84 10.33 11.54
C PHE A 170 -13.84 11.30 12.70
N ASN A 171 -14.95 11.46 13.41
CA ASN A 171 -15.01 12.31 14.60
C ASN A 171 -14.87 11.45 15.86
N GLY A 172 -13.80 11.69 16.64
CA GLY A 172 -13.53 10.97 17.88
C GLY A 172 -14.65 11.07 18.92
N ASP A 173 -15.47 12.12 18.84
CA ASP A 173 -16.63 12.33 19.73
C ASP A 173 -17.95 11.80 19.16
N SER A 174 -17.95 11.19 17.96
CA SER A 174 -19.15 10.54 17.42
C SER A 174 -19.58 9.34 18.26
N ALA A 175 -20.87 8.99 18.20
CA ALA A 175 -21.40 7.82 18.88
C ALA A 175 -20.69 6.53 18.43
N PHE A 176 -20.39 6.41 17.11
CA PHE A 176 -19.64 5.30 16.54
C PHE A 176 -18.26 5.19 17.17
N MET A 177 -17.46 6.28 17.17
CA MET A 177 -16.09 6.24 17.63
C MET A 177 -16.00 6.03 19.15
N ARG A 178 -16.90 6.64 19.94
CA ARG A 178 -17.00 6.36 21.37
C ARG A 178 -17.36 4.90 21.67
N ALA A 179 -18.28 4.31 20.89
CA ALA A 179 -18.60 2.90 21.02
C ALA A 179 -17.38 2.03 20.65
N LEU A 180 -16.72 2.31 19.55
CA LEU A 180 -15.54 1.56 19.06
C LEU A 180 -14.38 1.60 20.07
N ASN A 181 -14.19 2.71 20.77
CA ASN A 181 -13.14 2.92 21.78
C ASN A 181 -13.59 2.62 23.22
N SER A 182 -14.84 2.17 23.42
CA SER A 182 -15.25 1.80 24.77
C SER A 182 -14.41 0.63 25.30
N PRO A 183 -14.01 0.69 26.58
CA PRO A 183 -13.11 -0.29 27.16
C PRO A 183 -13.61 -1.73 27.03
N GLN A 184 -12.71 -2.63 26.65
CA GLN A 184 -12.98 -4.06 26.53
C GLN A 184 -12.18 -4.83 27.58
N GLY A 185 -12.84 -5.81 28.19
CA GLY A 185 -12.23 -6.65 29.22
C GLY A 185 -11.90 -5.90 30.52
N PRO A 186 -11.35 -6.62 31.51
CA PRO A 186 -11.16 -6.11 32.87
C PRO A 186 -10.10 -5.01 32.98
N ASN A 187 -9.20 -4.91 31.99
CA ASN A 187 -8.09 -3.93 31.99
C ASN A 187 -8.39 -2.66 31.19
N GLY A 188 -9.61 -2.50 30.69
CA GLY A 188 -10.04 -1.35 29.91
C GLY A 188 -9.23 -1.19 28.61
N LEU A 189 -9.03 -2.28 27.85
CA LEU A 189 -8.31 -2.28 26.59
C LEU A 189 -9.20 -1.73 25.46
N GLU A 190 -8.57 -1.18 24.42
CA GLU A 190 -9.23 -0.70 23.20
C GLU A 190 -9.19 -1.72 22.07
N VAL A 191 -8.59 -2.89 22.35
CA VAL A 191 -8.44 -4.00 21.41
C VAL A 191 -9.35 -5.15 21.79
N THR A 192 -9.84 -5.89 20.79
CA THR A 192 -10.72 -7.04 21.01
C THR A 192 -9.92 -8.21 21.62
N PRO A 193 -10.33 -8.74 22.79
CA PRO A 193 -9.65 -9.87 23.42
C PRO A 193 -9.55 -11.11 22.50
N GLY A 194 -8.42 -11.82 22.59
CA GLY A 194 -8.16 -13.04 21.80
C GLY A 194 -7.61 -12.78 20.40
N VAL A 195 -7.46 -11.53 19.99
CA VAL A 195 -6.80 -11.13 18.73
C VAL A 195 -5.53 -10.35 19.06
N ALA A 196 -4.42 -10.66 18.41
CA ALA A 196 -3.19 -9.88 18.54
C ALA A 196 -3.26 -8.62 17.65
N PHE A 197 -2.95 -7.45 18.24
CA PHE A 197 -3.02 -6.17 17.53
C PHE A 197 -1.64 -5.53 17.37
N LEU A 198 -1.37 -5.04 16.15
CA LEU A 198 -0.30 -4.11 15.82
C LEU A 198 -0.90 -2.81 15.29
N THR A 199 -0.46 -1.67 15.79
CA THR A 199 -0.70 -0.37 15.13
C THR A 199 0.62 0.18 14.62
N VAL A 200 0.63 0.65 13.40
CA VAL A 200 1.77 1.34 12.77
C VAL A 200 1.35 2.78 12.49
N ARG A 201 2.06 3.73 13.05
CA ARG A 201 1.79 5.16 12.85
C ARG A 201 3.03 5.92 12.43
N SER A 202 2.84 7.08 11.86
CA SER A 202 3.89 8.06 11.64
C SER A 202 4.27 8.75 12.97
N ASP A 203 5.41 9.42 12.97
CA ASP A 203 5.82 10.38 13.99
C ASP A 203 4.90 11.62 13.99
N HIS A 204 5.05 12.52 13.02
CA HIS A 204 4.25 13.73 12.82
C HIS A 204 3.90 14.00 11.35
N ASN A 205 4.22 13.07 10.45
CA ASN A 205 4.00 13.23 9.00
C ASN A 205 2.66 12.63 8.51
N ASP A 206 1.83 12.10 9.42
CA ASP A 206 0.48 11.68 9.06
C ASP A 206 -0.45 12.90 9.03
N LYS A 207 -0.95 13.25 7.84
CA LYS A 207 -1.84 14.40 7.64
C LYS A 207 -3.19 14.32 8.37
N PHE A 208 -3.59 13.13 8.79
CA PHE A 208 -4.85 12.89 9.50
C PHE A 208 -4.68 12.72 11.01
N ALA A 209 -3.44 12.76 11.50
CA ALA A 209 -3.11 12.82 12.92
C ALA A 209 -2.40 14.14 13.25
N GLN A 210 -3.06 15.27 12.95
CA GLN A 210 -2.51 16.61 13.13
C GLN A 210 -3.38 17.40 14.11
N PRO A 211 -2.77 18.24 14.97
CA PRO A 211 -3.51 19.11 15.90
C PRO A 211 -4.30 20.22 15.18
N GLU A 212 -3.97 20.50 13.91
CA GLU A 212 -4.59 21.54 13.09
C GLU A 212 -5.40 20.95 11.94
N GLY A 213 -6.52 21.60 11.61
CA GLY A 213 -7.48 21.13 10.62
C GLY A 213 -7.16 21.47 9.17
N ARG A 214 -5.92 21.85 8.82
CA ARG A 214 -5.52 22.19 7.44
C ARG A 214 -5.91 21.11 6.44
N TRP A 215 -5.60 19.87 6.75
CA TRP A 215 -5.88 18.73 5.86
C TRP A 215 -7.35 18.29 5.83
N LEU A 216 -8.17 18.87 6.73
CA LEU A 216 -9.62 18.72 6.73
C LEU A 216 -10.34 19.90 6.04
N GLY A 217 -9.58 20.78 5.36
CA GLY A 217 -10.13 21.99 4.73
C GLY A 217 -10.54 23.08 5.73
N LYS A 218 -10.05 22.99 6.96
CA LYS A 218 -10.38 23.89 8.08
C LYS A 218 -9.09 24.39 8.78
N PRO A 219 -8.20 25.14 8.11
CA PRO A 219 -6.87 25.45 8.63
C PRO A 219 -6.83 26.16 9.98
N GLN A 220 -7.92 26.86 10.36
CA GLN A 220 -8.02 27.56 11.64
C GLN A 220 -8.64 26.71 12.77
N MET A 221 -9.07 25.46 12.46
CA MET A 221 -9.72 24.58 13.43
C MET A 221 -8.65 23.79 14.19
N GLN A 222 -8.78 23.75 15.51
CA GLN A 222 -8.06 22.77 16.32
C GLN A 222 -8.78 21.42 16.21
N THR A 223 -8.06 20.37 15.85
CA THR A 223 -8.64 19.03 15.67
C THR A 223 -8.85 18.32 17.01
N HIS A 224 -8.11 18.70 18.05
CA HIS A 224 -8.00 17.96 19.33
C HIS A 224 -7.54 16.51 19.14
N ILE A 225 -6.81 16.24 18.05
CA ILE A 225 -6.17 14.98 17.70
C ILE A 225 -4.66 15.19 17.72
N GLY A 226 -3.94 14.36 18.46
CA GLY A 226 -2.48 14.36 18.50
C GLY A 226 -1.88 13.35 17.53
N PHE A 227 -0.55 13.40 17.39
CA PHE A 227 0.21 12.46 16.53
C PHE A 227 0.10 11.00 16.99
N ASP A 228 -0.26 10.77 18.25
CA ASP A 228 -0.44 9.46 18.87
C ASP A 228 -1.86 8.89 18.73
N ALA A 229 -2.78 9.65 18.17
CA ALA A 229 -4.17 9.21 18.02
C ALA A 229 -4.38 7.86 17.30
N PRO A 230 -3.50 7.41 16.39
CA PRO A 230 -3.61 6.06 15.83
C PRO A 230 -3.19 4.93 16.79
N ALA A 231 -2.57 5.21 17.94
CA ALA A 231 -2.21 4.19 18.92
C ALA A 231 -3.45 3.61 19.61
N LEU A 232 -3.37 2.35 20.06
CA LEU A 232 -4.44 1.67 20.82
C LEU A 232 -3.90 1.08 22.11
N LYS A 233 -4.64 1.24 23.19
CA LYS A 233 -4.33 0.59 24.46
C LYS A 233 -4.53 -0.92 24.33
N GLY A 234 -3.47 -1.68 24.53
CA GLY A 234 -3.46 -3.13 24.40
C GLY A 234 -2.90 -3.67 23.08
N ALA A 235 -2.58 -2.80 22.12
CA ALA A 235 -1.86 -3.18 20.92
C ALA A 235 -0.33 -3.06 21.09
N LYS A 236 0.44 -3.77 20.26
CA LYS A 236 1.82 -3.37 19.95
C LYS A 236 1.74 -2.07 19.14
N ASN A 237 2.27 -0.96 19.66
CA ASN A 237 2.25 0.34 18.99
C ASN A 237 3.63 0.65 18.44
N VAL A 238 3.75 0.86 17.13
CA VAL A 238 5.00 1.17 16.43
C VAL A 238 4.91 2.55 15.79
N VAL A 239 5.99 3.32 15.90
CA VAL A 239 6.17 4.62 15.27
C VAL A 239 7.22 4.49 14.17
N LEU A 240 6.90 4.93 12.97
CA LEU A 240 7.83 5.00 11.84
C LEU A 240 8.13 6.48 11.53
N ASP A 241 9.39 6.87 11.74
CA ASP A 241 9.81 8.26 11.51
C ASP A 241 9.77 8.63 10.03
N GLY A 242 9.28 9.81 9.72
CA GLY A 242 9.31 10.40 8.39
C GLY A 242 8.39 9.77 7.34
N VAL A 243 7.60 8.73 7.68
CA VAL A 243 6.63 8.14 6.76
C VAL A 243 5.33 8.95 6.74
N ASP A 244 4.64 8.97 5.61
CA ASP A 244 3.32 9.59 5.52
C ASP A 244 2.19 8.62 5.91
N HIS A 245 0.96 9.13 5.93
CA HIS A 245 -0.25 8.38 6.29
C HIS A 245 -0.42 7.05 5.51
N ARG A 246 -0.11 7.01 4.21
CA ARG A 246 -0.23 5.82 3.38
C ARG A 246 0.95 4.89 3.55
N GLU A 247 2.16 5.43 3.71
CA GLU A 247 3.37 4.65 3.92
C GLU A 247 3.35 3.85 5.23
N THR A 248 2.53 4.23 6.20
CA THR A 248 2.27 3.42 7.42
C THR A 248 1.66 2.05 7.14
N SER A 249 1.22 1.80 5.90
CA SER A 249 0.63 0.52 5.45
C SER A 249 1.29 -0.01 4.19
N TYR A 250 1.55 0.85 3.20
CA TYR A 250 2.02 0.41 1.89
C TYR A 250 3.54 0.51 1.73
N GLY A 251 4.21 1.16 2.67
CA GLY A 251 5.66 1.37 2.64
C GLY A 251 6.47 0.12 2.98
N PRO A 252 7.75 0.05 2.55
CA PRO A 252 8.63 -1.07 2.86
C PRO A 252 8.93 -1.21 4.35
N ARG A 253 8.95 -0.11 5.10
CA ARG A 253 9.19 -0.13 6.56
C ARG A 253 7.96 -0.68 7.32
N ALA A 254 6.75 -0.32 6.90
CA ALA A 254 5.53 -0.88 7.46
C ALA A 254 5.46 -2.39 7.19
N PHE A 255 5.75 -2.83 5.97
CA PHE A 255 5.85 -4.26 5.65
C PHE A 255 6.82 -5.01 6.57
N ALA A 256 7.97 -4.41 6.93
CA ALA A 256 8.93 -5.05 7.83
C ALA A 256 8.33 -5.29 9.23
N GLU A 257 7.59 -4.33 9.77
CA GLU A 257 6.88 -4.47 11.04
C GLU A 257 5.74 -5.51 10.96
N ASP A 258 4.97 -5.48 9.89
CA ASP A 258 3.89 -6.44 9.62
C ASP A 258 4.44 -7.87 9.58
N TRP A 259 5.49 -8.07 8.80
CA TRP A 259 6.16 -9.37 8.67
C TRP A 259 6.71 -9.87 10.01
N GLN A 260 7.45 -9.02 10.72
CA GLN A 260 8.02 -9.38 12.02
C GLN A 260 6.93 -9.67 13.07
N PHE A 261 5.83 -8.94 13.03
CA PHE A 261 4.70 -9.18 13.93
C PHE A 261 4.03 -10.53 13.68
N LEU A 262 3.92 -10.93 12.42
CA LEU A 262 3.28 -12.20 12.03
C LEU A 262 4.19 -13.42 12.22
N THR A 263 5.50 -13.27 11.96
CA THR A 263 6.43 -14.40 11.91
C THR A 263 7.39 -14.47 13.11
N GLY A 264 7.49 -13.42 13.90
CA GLY A 264 8.45 -13.30 15.00
C GLY A 264 9.88 -12.98 14.56
N ALA A 265 10.15 -12.85 13.24
CA ALA A 265 11.48 -12.58 12.68
C ALA A 265 11.43 -11.49 11.61
N PRO A 266 12.52 -10.76 11.34
CA PRO A 266 12.54 -9.77 10.26
C PRO A 266 12.38 -10.44 8.88
N PRO A 267 11.83 -9.74 7.88
CA PRO A 267 11.76 -10.25 6.53
C PRO A 267 13.16 -10.41 5.92
N ARG A 268 13.32 -11.36 5.01
CA ARG A 268 14.57 -11.53 4.25
C ARG A 268 14.93 -10.29 3.45
N THR A 269 13.93 -9.59 2.93
CA THR A 269 14.07 -8.31 2.20
C THR A 269 12.79 -7.50 2.27
N VAL A 270 12.91 -6.18 2.24
CA VAL A 270 11.78 -5.25 2.07
C VAL A 270 11.59 -4.85 0.61
N GLY A 271 12.49 -5.28 -0.27
CA GLY A 271 12.40 -5.09 -1.73
C GLY A 271 11.44 -6.09 -2.38
N VAL A 272 11.26 -5.92 -3.68
CA VAL A 272 10.44 -6.79 -4.54
C VAL A 272 11.34 -7.55 -5.50
N ALA A 273 11.35 -8.88 -5.40
CA ALA A 273 12.08 -9.73 -6.34
C ALA A 273 11.30 -9.88 -7.65
N PRO A 274 11.94 -9.69 -8.83
CA PRO A 274 11.25 -9.80 -10.11
C PRO A 274 10.87 -11.23 -10.48
N GLU A 275 9.78 -11.38 -11.24
CA GLU A 275 9.34 -12.63 -11.87
C GLU A 275 9.76 -12.68 -13.33
N LYS A 276 10.00 -13.89 -13.82
CA LYS A 276 10.33 -14.12 -15.26
C LYS A 276 9.09 -14.05 -16.17
N ARG A 277 7.93 -14.44 -15.65
CA ARG A 277 6.65 -14.44 -16.37
C ARG A 277 5.68 -13.58 -15.58
N ILE A 278 5.26 -12.50 -16.18
CA ILE A 278 4.42 -11.49 -15.54
C ILE A 278 3.04 -11.54 -16.17
N VAL A 279 2.02 -11.73 -15.35
CA VAL A 279 0.61 -11.65 -15.74
C VAL A 279 -0.04 -10.52 -14.97
N LEU A 280 -0.62 -9.58 -15.70
CA LEU A 280 -1.34 -8.44 -15.13
C LEU A 280 -2.83 -8.65 -15.35
N ASP A 281 -3.59 -8.38 -14.30
CA ASP A 281 -5.03 -8.44 -14.30
C ASP A 281 -5.63 -7.44 -13.32
N GLY A 282 -6.92 -7.13 -13.47
CA GLY A 282 -7.61 -6.20 -12.60
C GLY A 282 -8.94 -5.75 -13.17
N ARG A 283 -9.49 -4.68 -12.59
CA ARG A 283 -10.80 -4.15 -12.98
C ARG A 283 -10.71 -2.71 -13.45
N ILE A 284 -11.60 -2.35 -14.37
CA ILE A 284 -11.92 -0.96 -14.66
C ILE A 284 -13.13 -0.58 -13.83
N THR A 285 -12.97 0.45 -12.99
CA THR A 285 -14.01 0.94 -12.08
C THR A 285 -14.42 2.37 -12.45
N GLY A 286 -15.51 2.87 -11.87
CA GLY A 286 -16.06 4.18 -12.24
C GLY A 286 -16.38 5.08 -11.05
N TYR A 287 -17.30 6.02 -11.30
CA TYR A 287 -17.80 6.96 -10.31
C TYR A 287 -19.32 6.88 -10.24
N LEU A 288 -19.88 7.12 -9.05
CA LEU A 288 -21.28 7.46 -8.88
C LEU A 288 -21.36 8.95 -8.52
N GLY A 289 -21.84 9.77 -9.45
CA GLY A 289 -21.71 11.23 -9.32
C GLY A 289 -20.24 11.64 -9.34
N ASN A 290 -19.78 12.26 -8.25
CA ASN A 290 -18.37 12.65 -8.05
C ASN A 290 -17.60 11.70 -7.12
N ASP A 291 -18.29 10.74 -6.50
CA ASP A 291 -17.65 9.79 -5.60
C ASP A 291 -17.07 8.60 -6.37
N PRO A 292 -15.78 8.24 -6.12
CA PRO A 292 -15.20 7.05 -6.71
C PRO A 292 -15.90 5.80 -6.16
N THR A 293 -16.09 4.80 -7.04
CA THR A 293 -16.59 3.49 -6.64
C THR A 293 -15.62 2.40 -7.06
N ASN A 294 -15.64 1.27 -6.37
CA ASN A 294 -14.91 0.06 -6.78
C ASN A 294 -15.83 -0.90 -7.56
N LEU A 295 -16.99 -0.39 -7.98
CA LEU A 295 -17.89 -1.11 -8.85
C LEU A 295 -17.33 -1.17 -10.28
N PRO A 296 -17.59 -2.27 -11.01
CA PRO A 296 -17.25 -2.39 -12.43
C PRO A 296 -17.76 -1.21 -13.28
N LEU A 297 -17.03 -0.89 -14.34
CA LEU A 297 -17.44 0.05 -15.38
C LEU A 297 -17.64 -0.70 -16.71
N PRO A 298 -18.79 -1.41 -16.89
CA PRO A 298 -19.06 -2.16 -18.10
C PRO A 298 -19.09 -1.26 -19.34
N GLY A 299 -18.68 -1.81 -20.49
CA GLY A 299 -18.64 -1.09 -21.75
C GLY A 299 -17.42 -0.19 -21.95
N ALA A 300 -16.55 -0.03 -20.94
CA ALA A 300 -15.25 0.58 -21.14
C ALA A 300 -14.40 -0.27 -22.09
N THR A 301 -13.50 0.38 -22.82
CA THR A 301 -12.47 -0.30 -23.63
C THR A 301 -11.11 0.01 -23.05
N LEU A 302 -10.31 -1.04 -22.84
CA LEU A 302 -8.90 -0.93 -22.48
C LEU A 302 -8.05 -1.34 -23.67
N GLU A 303 -7.06 -0.51 -24.01
CA GLU A 303 -5.95 -0.85 -24.88
C GLU A 303 -4.63 -0.73 -24.13
N ILE A 304 -3.70 -1.66 -24.35
CA ILE A 304 -2.37 -1.61 -23.75
C ILE A 304 -1.34 -1.49 -24.88
N TYR A 305 -0.47 -0.49 -24.78
CA TYR A 305 0.62 -0.26 -25.69
C TYR A 305 1.97 -0.44 -24.97
N GLU A 306 2.92 -1.07 -25.64
CA GLU A 306 4.33 -0.97 -25.26
C GLU A 306 4.85 0.42 -25.61
N THR A 307 5.69 1.00 -24.75
CA THR A 307 6.22 2.35 -24.98
C THR A 307 7.74 2.39 -24.89
N TRP A 308 8.36 3.29 -25.66
CA TRP A 308 9.77 3.60 -25.55
C TRP A 308 10.06 4.30 -24.22
N SER A 309 10.98 3.75 -23.44
CA SER A 309 11.32 4.27 -22.10
C SER A 309 11.91 5.69 -22.11
N GLN A 310 12.47 6.13 -23.25
CA GLN A 310 13.07 7.45 -23.42
C GLN A 310 12.07 8.52 -23.85
N THR A 311 11.07 8.12 -24.65
CA THR A 311 10.15 9.09 -25.28
C THR A 311 8.69 8.93 -24.90
N GLY A 312 8.29 7.79 -24.31
CA GLY A 312 6.90 7.45 -24.05
C GLY A 312 6.06 7.18 -25.30
N GLU A 313 6.68 7.16 -26.48
CA GLU A 313 6.01 6.84 -27.74
C GLU A 313 5.65 5.37 -27.82
N ARG A 314 4.52 5.06 -28.46
CA ARG A 314 4.06 3.70 -28.67
C ARG A 314 4.96 2.91 -29.59
N VAL A 315 5.21 1.65 -29.26
CA VAL A 315 5.91 0.70 -30.11
C VAL A 315 4.88 -0.08 -30.93
N GLY A 316 4.33 0.55 -31.96
CA GLY A 316 3.36 -0.08 -32.86
C GLY A 316 1.92 -0.11 -32.35
N ALA A 317 1.15 -1.14 -32.76
CA ALA A 317 -0.25 -1.34 -32.43
C ALA A 317 -0.43 -1.80 -30.96
N PRO A 318 -1.67 -1.74 -30.40
CA PRO A 318 -1.91 -2.23 -29.05
C PRO A 318 -1.59 -3.73 -28.97
N VAL A 319 -0.91 -4.12 -27.88
CA VAL A 319 -0.55 -5.51 -27.59
C VAL A 319 -1.66 -6.26 -26.85
N HIS A 320 -2.62 -5.54 -26.35
CA HIS A 320 -3.84 -6.08 -25.72
C HIS A 320 -5.00 -5.11 -25.91
N THR A 321 -6.17 -5.62 -26.24
CA THR A 321 -7.42 -4.84 -26.33
C THR A 321 -8.54 -5.64 -25.69
N LYS A 322 -9.31 -5.00 -24.81
CA LYS A 322 -10.43 -5.63 -24.11
C LYS A 322 -11.60 -4.67 -23.99
N LYS A 323 -12.77 -5.11 -24.44
CA LYS A 323 -14.05 -4.49 -24.07
C LYS A 323 -14.47 -5.10 -22.72
N VAL A 324 -14.63 -4.26 -21.72
CA VAL A 324 -14.90 -4.64 -20.33
C VAL A 324 -16.36 -5.07 -20.18
N GLY A 325 -16.57 -6.24 -19.57
CA GLY A 325 -17.88 -6.82 -19.27
C GLY A 325 -18.47 -6.32 -17.95
N GLU A 326 -19.55 -7.00 -17.51
CA GLU A 326 -20.26 -6.69 -16.26
C GLU A 326 -19.40 -6.93 -15.00
N ASP A 327 -18.38 -7.78 -15.10
CA ASP A 327 -17.40 -8.07 -14.04
C ASP A 327 -16.35 -6.98 -13.87
N GLY A 328 -16.23 -6.08 -14.85
CA GLY A 328 -15.20 -5.05 -14.90
C GLY A 328 -13.80 -5.56 -15.25
N GLU A 329 -13.60 -6.85 -15.45
CA GLU A 329 -12.28 -7.46 -15.66
C GLU A 329 -11.72 -7.13 -17.05
N TRP A 330 -10.42 -6.77 -17.07
CA TRP A 330 -9.74 -6.38 -18.30
C TRP A 330 -8.63 -7.31 -18.73
N GLY A 331 -8.14 -8.17 -17.82
CA GLY A 331 -7.06 -9.12 -18.09
C GLY A 331 -7.57 -10.52 -18.47
N PRO A 332 -6.71 -11.55 -18.40
CA PRO A 332 -5.28 -11.45 -18.09
C PRO A 332 -4.43 -10.95 -19.28
N PHE A 333 -3.39 -10.18 -18.98
CA PHE A 333 -2.41 -9.71 -19.94
C PHE A 333 -1.00 -10.21 -19.59
N LYS A 334 -0.28 -10.82 -20.55
CA LYS A 334 1.09 -11.30 -20.37
C LYS A 334 2.07 -10.15 -20.66
N ALA A 335 2.61 -9.54 -19.60
CA ALA A 335 3.55 -8.45 -19.73
C ALA A 335 4.99 -8.96 -19.93
N LYS A 336 5.82 -8.17 -20.63
CA LYS A 336 7.26 -8.40 -20.78
C LYS A 336 8.01 -7.76 -19.62
N ALA A 337 8.97 -8.46 -19.06
CA ALA A 337 9.88 -7.91 -18.05
C ALA A 337 10.66 -6.71 -18.62
N GLY A 338 10.79 -5.63 -17.86
CA GLY A 338 11.50 -4.42 -18.26
C GLY A 338 10.79 -3.53 -19.27
N MET A 339 9.57 -3.88 -19.71
CA MET A 339 8.80 -3.08 -20.67
C MET A 339 7.95 -2.03 -19.96
N HIS A 340 7.98 -0.81 -20.48
CA HIS A 340 7.09 0.29 -20.11
C HIS A 340 5.77 0.17 -20.87
N TYR A 341 4.69 0.55 -20.22
CA TYR A 341 3.34 0.42 -20.78
C TYR A 341 2.54 1.71 -20.67
N GLU A 342 1.70 1.94 -21.68
CA GLU A 342 0.59 2.87 -21.67
C GLU A 342 -0.72 2.08 -21.65
N PHE A 343 -1.54 2.28 -20.64
CA PHE A 343 -2.90 1.76 -20.55
C PHE A 343 -3.87 2.86 -20.95
N VAL A 344 -4.67 2.63 -21.97
CA VAL A 344 -5.63 3.60 -22.50
C VAL A 344 -7.03 3.14 -22.20
N ILE A 345 -7.76 3.91 -21.42
CA ILE A 345 -9.14 3.59 -21.06
C ILE A 345 -10.07 4.59 -21.75
N SER A 346 -11.00 4.07 -22.54
CA SER A 346 -12.07 4.83 -23.19
C SER A 346 -13.42 4.39 -22.63
N ALA A 347 -14.21 5.32 -22.08
CA ALA A 347 -15.54 5.04 -21.57
C ALA A 347 -16.45 6.27 -21.72
N PRO A 348 -17.78 6.09 -21.97
CA PRO A 348 -18.71 7.20 -22.06
C PRO A 348 -18.74 8.05 -20.78
N GLY A 349 -18.69 9.37 -20.93
CA GLY A 349 -18.72 10.32 -19.79
C GLY A 349 -17.37 10.56 -19.11
N TYR A 350 -16.27 9.97 -19.62
CA TYR A 350 -14.92 10.15 -19.14
C TYR A 350 -14.00 10.72 -20.22
N ALA A 351 -12.85 11.23 -19.81
CA ALA A 351 -11.76 11.48 -20.73
C ALA A 351 -11.14 10.16 -21.19
N ILE A 352 -10.61 10.14 -22.43
CA ILE A 352 -9.70 9.07 -22.85
C ILE A 352 -8.48 9.17 -21.92
N THR A 353 -8.37 8.19 -21.05
CA THR A 353 -7.39 8.24 -19.96
C THR A 353 -6.16 7.41 -20.30
N HIS A 354 -5.02 8.05 -20.42
CA HIS A 354 -3.72 7.45 -20.67
C HIS A 354 -2.96 7.29 -19.38
N ILE A 355 -2.67 6.05 -18.96
CA ILE A 355 -1.94 5.74 -17.73
C ILE A 355 -0.60 5.13 -18.12
N TYR A 356 0.46 5.90 -17.98
CA TYR A 356 1.83 5.46 -18.21
C TYR A 356 2.41 4.86 -16.93
N ARG A 357 3.08 3.72 -17.06
CA ARG A 357 3.70 3.00 -15.95
C ARG A 357 5.10 2.53 -16.28
N SER A 358 5.96 2.53 -15.27
CA SER A 358 7.24 1.84 -15.26
C SER A 358 7.05 0.32 -15.37
N PRO A 359 8.12 -0.45 -15.67
CA PRO A 359 8.03 -1.89 -15.79
C PRO A 359 7.49 -2.56 -14.52
N PHE A 360 6.59 -3.52 -14.69
CA PHE A 360 6.09 -4.33 -13.59
C PHE A 360 7.14 -5.39 -13.21
N PRO A 361 7.51 -5.50 -11.92
CA PRO A 361 8.44 -6.53 -11.48
C PRO A 361 7.79 -7.89 -11.31
N ARG A 362 6.48 -7.94 -11.04
CA ARG A 362 5.74 -9.18 -10.69
C ARG A 362 4.32 -9.14 -11.23
N SER A 363 3.70 -10.32 -11.27
CA SER A 363 2.28 -10.48 -11.59
C SER A 363 1.39 -9.82 -10.54
N THR A 364 0.19 -9.43 -10.95
CA THR A 364 -0.86 -8.96 -10.05
C THR A 364 -2.24 -9.16 -10.66
N SER A 365 -3.22 -9.47 -9.82
CA SER A 365 -4.65 -9.56 -10.19
C SER A 365 -5.47 -8.36 -9.71
N ILE A 366 -4.82 -7.37 -9.09
CA ILE A 366 -5.47 -6.21 -8.51
C ILE A 366 -5.00 -4.88 -9.13
N LEU A 367 -4.58 -4.89 -10.40
CA LEU A 367 -4.27 -3.66 -11.13
C LEU A 367 -5.58 -2.98 -11.56
N HIS A 368 -6.33 -2.48 -10.55
CA HIS A 368 -7.56 -1.76 -10.78
C HIS A 368 -7.26 -0.35 -11.26
N MET A 369 -7.96 0.07 -12.29
CA MET A 369 -7.79 1.38 -12.93
C MET A 369 -9.14 2.08 -13.07
N ARG A 370 -9.11 3.40 -13.10
CA ARG A 370 -10.31 4.23 -13.23
C ARG A 370 -10.03 5.36 -14.21
N PRO A 371 -10.87 5.53 -15.26
CA PRO A 371 -10.75 6.68 -16.13
C PRO A 371 -11.12 7.96 -15.37
N VAL A 372 -10.52 9.07 -15.75
CA VAL A 372 -10.72 10.35 -15.09
C VAL A 372 -11.61 11.30 -15.88
N ARG A 373 -12.03 12.39 -15.27
CA ARG A 373 -12.70 13.52 -15.92
C ARG A 373 -11.77 14.71 -15.92
N ILE A 374 -11.78 15.51 -16.99
CA ILE A 374 -10.98 16.73 -17.05
C ILE A 374 -11.54 17.74 -16.05
N ALA A 375 -10.72 18.19 -15.12
CA ALA A 375 -11.09 19.22 -14.17
C ALA A 375 -11.28 20.56 -14.87
N GLN A 376 -12.25 21.36 -14.41
CA GLN A 376 -12.51 22.69 -14.97
C GLN A 376 -11.26 23.60 -14.93
N ALA A 377 -10.48 23.50 -13.84
CA ALA A 377 -9.25 24.25 -13.66
C ALA A 377 -8.11 23.88 -14.64
N ASP A 378 -8.25 22.77 -15.38
CA ASP A 378 -7.23 22.32 -16.33
C ASP A 378 -7.56 22.73 -17.79
N ARG A 379 -8.75 23.28 -18.05
CA ARG A 379 -9.26 23.54 -19.41
C ARG A 379 -8.60 24.74 -20.11
N ASP A 380 -7.76 25.49 -19.43
CA ASP A 380 -6.95 26.57 -19.97
C ASP A 380 -5.65 26.09 -20.64
N ALA A 381 -5.33 24.80 -20.52
CA ALA A 381 -4.11 24.21 -21.08
C ALA A 381 -4.40 23.46 -22.40
N SER A 382 -3.39 23.35 -23.27
CA SER A 382 -3.44 22.46 -24.45
C SER A 382 -3.36 20.98 -24.07
N SER A 383 -2.58 20.66 -23.03
CA SER A 383 -2.44 19.32 -22.47
C SER A 383 -2.09 19.39 -20.97
N VAL A 384 -2.45 18.36 -20.21
CA VAL A 384 -2.05 18.23 -18.79
C VAL A 384 -1.49 16.84 -18.55
N VAL A 385 -0.31 16.78 -17.94
CA VAL A 385 0.27 15.53 -17.45
C VAL A 385 0.27 15.55 -15.94
N THR A 386 -0.35 14.54 -15.36
CA THR A 386 -0.46 14.36 -13.91
C THR A 386 0.46 13.24 -13.46
N MET A 387 1.43 13.53 -12.60
CA MET A 387 2.14 12.49 -11.87
C MET A 387 1.34 12.09 -10.65
N THR A 388 1.24 10.79 -10.36
CA THR A 388 0.46 10.28 -9.22
C THR A 388 1.21 9.17 -8.48
N ARG A 389 1.12 9.23 -7.14
CA ARG A 389 1.68 8.26 -6.19
C ARG A 389 0.56 7.68 -5.34
N PRO A 390 -0.11 6.61 -5.78
CA PRO A 390 -1.27 6.09 -5.05
C PRO A 390 -0.94 5.57 -3.64
N ARG A 391 0.27 5.09 -3.40
CA ARG A 391 0.71 4.42 -2.16
C ARG A 391 1.43 5.31 -1.18
N GLY A 392 1.40 6.63 -1.40
CA GLY A 392 2.02 7.63 -0.53
C GLY A 392 1.71 9.05 -0.96
N TYR A 393 2.29 9.99 -0.26
CA TYR A 393 2.22 11.43 -0.56
C TYR A 393 3.59 11.96 -0.91
N PHE A 394 3.64 12.96 -1.77
CA PHE A 394 4.87 13.67 -2.12
C PHE A 394 5.29 14.59 -0.97
N GLY A 395 6.55 14.56 -0.58
CA GLY A 395 7.15 15.43 0.43
C GLY A 395 8.39 16.14 -0.09
N LEU A 396 8.34 17.46 -0.30
CA LEU A 396 9.51 18.23 -0.71
C LEU A 396 10.58 18.20 0.40
N GLY A 397 11.83 17.92 0.02
CA GLY A 397 12.94 17.74 0.99
C GLY A 397 13.05 16.33 1.58
N ARG A 398 11.96 15.57 1.65
CA ARG A 398 11.95 14.15 2.00
C ARG A 398 12.22 13.26 0.78
N ASP A 399 11.59 13.59 -0.34
CA ASP A 399 11.61 12.80 -1.56
C ASP A 399 12.43 13.49 -2.65
N THR A 400 13.10 12.68 -3.49
CA THR A 400 13.68 13.14 -4.75
C THR A 400 12.64 12.99 -5.85
N MET A 401 12.22 14.10 -6.46
CA MET A 401 11.18 14.08 -7.47
C MET A 401 11.28 15.21 -8.47
N SER A 402 10.84 14.94 -9.70
CA SER A 402 10.69 15.95 -10.74
C SER A 402 9.48 15.65 -11.63
N LEU A 403 8.89 16.69 -12.19
CA LEU A 403 7.88 16.63 -13.24
C LEU A 403 8.27 17.61 -14.33
N ASP A 404 8.51 17.11 -15.53
CA ASP A 404 9.01 17.89 -16.67
C ASP A 404 10.32 18.64 -16.35
N GLY A 405 11.24 17.98 -15.63
CA GLY A 405 12.55 18.51 -15.23
C GLY A 405 12.53 19.58 -14.13
N LYS A 406 11.38 19.79 -13.47
CA LYS A 406 11.22 20.79 -12.40
C LYS A 406 10.65 20.15 -11.13
N PRO A 407 10.88 20.71 -9.93
CA PRO A 407 10.14 20.33 -8.75
C PRO A 407 8.63 20.44 -9.00
N PRO A 408 7.81 19.44 -8.60
CA PRO A 408 6.38 19.48 -8.88
C PRO A 408 5.68 20.62 -8.14
N ALA A 409 4.85 21.38 -8.85
CA ALA A 409 4.12 22.51 -8.28
C ALA A 409 3.13 22.05 -7.19
N GLY A 410 2.98 22.87 -6.13
CA GLY A 410 2.03 22.64 -5.05
C GLY A 410 2.48 21.67 -3.97
N ILE A 411 3.61 20.99 -4.14
CA ILE A 411 4.20 20.13 -3.10
C ILE A 411 4.99 21.00 -2.13
N THR A 412 4.78 20.81 -0.84
CA THR A 412 5.39 21.58 0.23
C THR A 412 6.39 20.76 1.04
N ALA A 413 7.25 21.45 1.82
CA ALA A 413 8.26 20.80 2.65
C ALA A 413 7.73 20.38 4.04
N ASP A 414 6.50 20.74 4.39
CA ASP A 414 5.85 20.33 5.62
C ASP A 414 5.14 18.97 5.46
N VAL A 415 4.14 18.68 6.26
CA VAL A 415 3.44 17.39 6.28
C VAL A 415 3.04 16.93 4.87
N PRO A 416 3.52 15.75 4.40
CA PRO A 416 3.16 15.22 3.09
C PRO A 416 1.65 14.93 3.00
N GLY A 417 0.97 15.55 2.04
CA GLY A 417 -0.48 15.44 1.97
C GLY A 417 -1.07 15.30 0.57
N LEU A 418 -0.27 15.46 -0.49
CA LEU A 418 -0.71 15.38 -1.88
C LEU A 418 -0.07 14.18 -2.57
N SER A 419 -0.88 13.32 -3.16
CA SER A 419 -0.44 12.16 -3.97
C SER A 419 -0.44 12.46 -5.47
N VAL A 420 -0.73 13.70 -5.86
CA VAL A 420 -0.78 14.13 -7.26
C VAL A 420 -0.10 15.48 -7.43
N ALA A 421 0.57 15.66 -8.57
CA ALA A 421 1.06 16.94 -9.04
C ALA A 421 0.87 17.02 -10.55
N LYS A 422 0.72 18.22 -11.10
CA LYS A 422 0.38 18.44 -12.50
C LYS A 422 1.35 19.41 -13.16
N VAL A 423 1.61 19.19 -14.45
CA VAL A 423 2.18 20.18 -15.35
C VAL A 423 1.17 20.49 -16.45
N LYS A 424 0.89 21.78 -16.64
CA LYS A 424 0.09 22.30 -17.75
C LYS A 424 1.00 22.69 -18.90
N LEU A 425 0.65 22.23 -20.09
CA LEU A 425 1.38 22.52 -21.32
C LEU A 425 0.50 23.37 -22.23
N HIS A 426 1.08 24.37 -22.83
CA HIS A 426 0.38 25.31 -23.72
C HIS A 426 0.79 25.15 -25.20
N GLU A 427 1.74 24.25 -25.47
CA GLU A 427 2.10 23.84 -26.81
C GLU A 427 1.10 22.83 -27.35
N ASP A 428 0.66 23.00 -28.59
CA ASP A 428 -0.28 22.07 -29.25
C ASP A 428 0.40 20.76 -29.72
N ALA A 429 1.72 20.79 -29.97
CA ALA A 429 2.46 19.61 -30.44
C ALA A 429 2.65 18.59 -29.30
N PRO A 430 2.31 17.32 -29.51
CA PRO A 430 2.57 16.29 -28.53
C PRO A 430 4.06 16.13 -28.24
N ARG A 431 4.46 16.09 -26.96
CA ARG A 431 5.83 15.88 -26.54
C ARG A 431 5.96 14.93 -25.36
N SER A 432 7.18 14.50 -25.10
CA SER A 432 7.51 13.70 -23.91
C SER A 432 7.51 14.58 -22.65
N VAL A 433 6.98 14.02 -21.56
CA VAL A 433 7.00 14.59 -20.22
C VAL A 433 7.55 13.55 -19.27
N VAL A 434 8.62 13.87 -18.57
CA VAL A 434 9.29 12.97 -17.63
C VAL A 434 8.74 13.22 -16.23
N ALA A 435 8.30 12.15 -15.56
CA ALA A 435 7.98 12.13 -14.15
C ALA A 435 8.97 11.22 -13.42
N GLU A 436 9.57 11.70 -12.34
CA GLU A 436 10.53 10.98 -11.51
C GLU A 436 10.15 11.05 -10.04
N PHE A 437 10.31 9.92 -9.34
CA PHE A 437 10.08 9.83 -7.91
C PHE A 437 10.98 8.75 -7.31
N ASN A 438 11.89 9.13 -6.39
CA ASN A 438 12.79 8.22 -5.64
C ASN A 438 13.44 7.12 -6.49
N GLY A 439 13.87 7.49 -7.72
CA GLY A 439 14.53 6.59 -8.67
C GLY A 439 13.57 5.85 -9.63
N GLU A 440 12.26 5.87 -9.41
CA GLU A 440 11.29 5.41 -10.41
C GLU A 440 11.09 6.51 -11.46
N ARG A 441 11.18 6.14 -12.75
CA ARG A 441 11.09 7.08 -13.88
C ARG A 441 10.04 6.61 -14.87
N ILE A 442 9.13 7.53 -15.22
CA ILE A 442 8.07 7.32 -16.22
C ILE A 442 8.16 8.43 -17.25
N VAL A 443 8.13 8.08 -18.54
CA VAL A 443 8.01 9.04 -19.62
C VAL A 443 6.64 8.90 -20.24
N ALA A 444 5.83 9.94 -20.10
CA ALA A 444 4.50 10.02 -20.71
C ALA A 444 4.55 10.89 -21.96
N ARG A 445 3.64 10.66 -22.91
CA ARG A 445 3.35 11.60 -24.02
C ARG A 445 2.23 12.52 -23.60
N SER A 446 2.33 13.80 -23.94
CA SER A 446 1.21 14.73 -23.83
C SER A 446 0.17 14.43 -24.92
N TRP A 447 -1.11 14.55 -24.55
CA TRP A 447 -2.27 14.34 -25.42
C TRP A 447 -3.20 15.55 -25.33
N PRO A 448 -3.87 15.97 -26.44
CA PRO A 448 -4.62 17.22 -26.45
C PRO A 448 -5.90 17.16 -25.62
N LEU A 449 -6.07 18.10 -24.67
CA LEU A 449 -7.26 18.24 -23.85
C LEU A 449 -8.51 18.53 -24.69
N LYS A 450 -8.38 19.29 -25.79
CA LYS A 450 -9.49 19.62 -26.70
C LYS A 450 -10.12 18.36 -27.35
N GLU A 451 -9.37 17.26 -27.42
CA GLU A 451 -9.82 15.96 -27.91
C GLU A 451 -10.27 15.04 -26.77
N ASN A 452 -10.47 15.60 -25.57
CA ASN A 452 -10.91 14.92 -24.36
C ASN A 452 -9.92 13.85 -23.84
N HIS A 453 -8.60 14.12 -23.92
CA HIS A 453 -7.56 13.24 -23.39
C HIS A 453 -7.07 13.71 -22.01
N ALA A 454 -6.80 12.77 -21.13
CA ALA A 454 -6.14 12.99 -19.82
C ALA A 454 -4.95 12.05 -19.66
N VAL A 455 -3.83 12.55 -19.14
CA VAL A 455 -2.57 11.78 -19.03
C VAL A 455 -2.14 11.65 -17.58
N LEU A 456 -1.84 10.43 -17.17
CA LEU A 456 -1.34 10.07 -15.85
C LEU A 456 0.02 9.35 -15.99
N ALA A 457 1.01 9.78 -15.23
CA ALA A 457 2.23 9.02 -14.95
C ALA A 457 2.08 8.44 -13.54
N GLU A 458 1.78 7.16 -13.41
CA GLU A 458 1.42 6.54 -12.13
C GLU A 458 2.53 5.63 -11.60
N PHE A 459 3.13 6.02 -10.47
CA PHE A 459 4.21 5.30 -9.81
C PHE A 459 3.75 4.02 -9.11
N HIS A 460 4.65 3.04 -9.07
CA HIS A 460 4.42 1.81 -8.30
C HIS A 460 4.68 2.00 -6.80
N TYR A 461 5.69 2.84 -6.42
CA TYR A 461 6.20 2.95 -5.06
C TYR A 461 5.92 4.29 -4.38
#